data_083601f2e4edab2e9a4f437243942806
#
_entry.id   083601f2e4edab2e9a4f437243942806
#
_cell.length_a   1.000
_cell.length_b   1.000
_cell.length_c   1.000
_cell.angle_alpha   90.00
_cell.angle_beta   90.00
_cell.angle_gamma   90.00
#
_symmetry.space_group_name_H-M   'P 1'
#
loop_
_entity.id
_entity.type
_entity.pdbx_description
1 polymer ?
#
loop_
_entity_poly.entity_id
_entity_poly.type
_entity_poly.pdbx_seq_one_letter_code
_entity_poly.pdbx_strand_id
1 'polypeptide(L)'
;MSYDIEKSVLERYEEGAKNHQPSLCCPTEYDTQFLTIIPDEIIAKDYGCGDPTKYVKEGEIVLDLGSGAGKNCYIIAQKVGKNGQVIGVDFNDEMLNLARKYQSEISDKLGYNNTNFIKAKIQDLKLPLHKVELWLKNNPINSLEQLRTFETECDHLRQEETLIKDNSIDIVVSNCVLNLVKPDDKKQLFNEIYRVLKSEGKAVISDIICNEDVPLEMVKDPELWSGCISGAFREDKFIKMFENAGFKQVEILAKQNEPWQVVNGIEFRSLTVKASKEKSEQINNNSCCPPTSCC
;
A
#
# COMPACT_ATOMS: atom_id res chain seq x y z
N MET A 1 20.48 14.54 -16.77
CA MET A 1 19.00 14.43 -16.76
C MET A 1 18.60 14.02 -15.34
N SER A 2 17.65 14.71 -14.70
CA SER A 2 17.13 14.25 -13.43
C SER A 2 16.31 13.00 -13.71
N TYR A 3 16.65 11.89 -13.05
CA TYR A 3 15.94 10.64 -13.15
C TYR A 3 14.60 10.75 -12.41
N ASP A 4 13.49 10.40 -13.09
CA ASP A 4 12.16 10.36 -12.49
C ASP A 4 11.82 8.92 -12.06
N ILE A 5 11.95 8.69 -10.75
CA ILE A 5 11.68 7.39 -10.10
C ILE A 5 10.25 6.91 -10.38
N GLU A 6 9.25 7.79 -10.22
CA GLU A 6 7.85 7.39 -10.41
C GLU A 6 7.58 6.96 -11.85
N LYS A 7 8.15 7.68 -12.81
CA LYS A 7 8.00 7.34 -14.23
C LYS A 7 8.61 5.98 -14.56
N SER A 8 9.80 5.69 -14.05
CA SER A 8 10.46 4.39 -14.28
C SER A 8 9.67 3.23 -13.68
N VAL A 9 9.16 3.40 -12.47
CA VAL A 9 8.29 2.40 -11.83
C VAL A 9 7.02 2.21 -12.67
N LEU A 10 6.35 3.30 -13.06
CA LEU A 10 5.14 3.26 -13.87
C LEU A 10 5.36 2.46 -15.16
N GLU A 11 6.36 2.84 -15.97
CA GLU A 11 6.69 2.19 -17.25
C GLU A 11 6.99 0.69 -17.09
N ARG A 12 7.75 0.30 -16.07
CA ARG A 12 8.08 -1.10 -15.83
C ARG A 12 6.87 -1.95 -15.46
N TYR A 13 5.98 -1.43 -14.60
CA TYR A 13 4.78 -2.15 -14.19
C TYR A 13 3.66 -2.10 -15.24
N GLU A 14 3.60 -1.07 -16.10
CA GLU A 14 2.78 -1.08 -17.32
C GLU A 14 3.19 -2.21 -18.26
N GLU A 15 4.48 -2.39 -18.47
CA GLU A 15 5.01 -3.52 -19.25
C GLU A 15 4.73 -4.85 -18.54
N GLY A 16 4.88 -4.90 -17.21
CA GLY A 16 4.55 -6.06 -16.38
C GLY A 16 3.08 -6.46 -16.43
N ALA A 17 2.16 -5.50 -16.61
CA ALA A 17 0.74 -5.78 -16.80
C ALA A 17 0.46 -6.45 -18.16
N LYS A 18 1.26 -6.15 -19.17
CA LYS A 18 1.14 -6.72 -20.54
C LYS A 18 1.89 -8.05 -20.64
N ASN A 19 3.15 -8.06 -20.21
CA ASN A 19 4.07 -9.19 -20.34
C ASN A 19 4.65 -9.58 -18.97
N HIS A 20 4.63 -10.88 -18.67
CA HIS A 20 5.20 -11.40 -17.43
C HIS A 20 6.67 -11.01 -17.26
N GLN A 21 7.04 -10.52 -16.07
CA GLN A 21 8.39 -10.05 -15.72
C GLN A 21 9.04 -10.98 -14.67
N PRO A 22 9.71 -12.09 -15.06
CA PRO A 22 10.25 -13.07 -14.11
C PRO A 22 11.25 -12.47 -13.11
N SER A 23 11.96 -11.41 -13.48
CA SER A 23 12.94 -10.73 -12.61
C SER A 23 12.32 -9.98 -11.42
N LEU A 24 11.00 -9.77 -11.43
CA LEU A 24 10.27 -9.14 -10.33
C LEU A 24 9.67 -10.17 -9.38
N CYS A 25 9.73 -11.47 -9.71
CA CYS A 25 9.07 -12.51 -8.93
C CYS A 25 9.98 -12.99 -7.79
N CYS A 26 9.49 -12.88 -6.54
CA CYS A 26 10.02 -13.64 -5.42
C CYS A 26 9.18 -14.93 -5.27
N PRO A 27 9.79 -16.11 -5.08
CA PRO A 27 9.04 -17.31 -4.78
C PRO A 27 8.22 -17.12 -3.49
N THR A 28 6.90 -17.17 -3.61
CA THR A 28 5.97 -17.03 -2.49
C THR A 28 4.94 -18.14 -2.56
N GLU A 29 4.77 -18.87 -1.46
CA GLU A 29 3.75 -19.90 -1.33
C GLU A 29 2.46 -19.30 -0.80
N TYR A 30 1.40 -19.37 -1.61
CA TYR A 30 0.03 -19.04 -1.22
C TYR A 30 -0.77 -20.31 -0.97
N ASP A 31 -1.80 -20.21 -0.14
CA ASP A 31 -2.77 -21.28 0.02
C ASP A 31 -3.55 -21.47 -1.29
N THR A 32 -3.31 -22.61 -1.94
CA THR A 32 -3.84 -22.90 -3.28
C THR A 32 -5.36 -22.91 -3.36
N GLN A 33 -6.06 -23.17 -2.24
CA GLN A 33 -7.53 -23.15 -2.22
C GLN A 33 -8.08 -21.77 -2.64
N PHE A 34 -7.41 -20.66 -2.26
CA PHE A 34 -7.84 -19.30 -2.61
C PHE A 34 -7.42 -18.87 -4.02
N LEU A 35 -6.57 -19.63 -4.70
CA LEU A 35 -6.16 -19.35 -6.08
C LEU A 35 -7.14 -19.91 -7.11
N THR A 36 -7.96 -20.90 -6.76
CA THR A 36 -8.81 -21.66 -7.69
C THR A 36 -9.80 -20.82 -8.48
N ILE A 37 -10.29 -19.72 -7.92
CA ILE A 37 -11.24 -18.82 -8.61
C ILE A 37 -10.56 -17.66 -9.31
N ILE A 38 -9.25 -17.44 -9.07
CA ILE A 38 -8.48 -16.33 -9.61
C ILE A 38 -7.95 -16.72 -10.99
N PRO A 39 -8.18 -15.91 -12.04
CA PRO A 39 -7.68 -16.21 -13.38
C PRO A 39 -6.14 -16.29 -13.43
N ASP A 40 -5.63 -17.22 -14.24
CA ASP A 40 -4.19 -17.43 -14.44
C ASP A 40 -3.46 -16.15 -14.89
N GLU A 41 -4.13 -15.29 -15.65
CA GLU A 41 -3.58 -14.00 -16.09
C GLU A 41 -3.24 -13.08 -14.89
N ILE A 42 -4.05 -13.08 -13.84
CA ILE A 42 -3.77 -12.33 -12.61
C ILE A 42 -2.64 -13.00 -11.83
N ILE A 43 -2.68 -14.32 -11.69
CA ILE A 43 -1.65 -15.08 -10.95
C ILE A 43 -0.27 -14.88 -11.58
N ALA A 44 -0.19 -14.92 -12.91
CA ALA A 44 1.06 -14.77 -13.65
C ALA A 44 1.66 -13.35 -13.57
N LYS A 45 0.87 -12.34 -13.20
CA LYS A 45 1.29 -10.93 -13.13
C LYS A 45 1.34 -10.41 -11.69
N ASP A 46 1.57 -11.30 -10.74
CA ASP A 46 1.84 -10.98 -9.34
C ASP A 46 3.35 -10.88 -9.08
N TYR A 47 3.76 -9.78 -8.50
CA TYR A 47 5.16 -9.42 -8.23
C TYR A 47 5.43 -9.24 -6.73
N GLY A 48 4.69 -9.97 -5.89
CA GLY A 48 4.86 -9.96 -4.44
C GLY A 48 6.08 -10.74 -3.96
N CYS A 49 6.48 -10.48 -2.73
CA CYS A 49 7.63 -11.14 -2.08
C CYS A 49 7.27 -11.83 -0.75
N GLY A 50 5.98 -11.84 -0.39
CA GLY A 50 5.47 -12.49 0.81
C GLY A 50 3.95 -12.74 0.69
N ASP A 51 3.34 -13.25 1.76
CA ASP A 51 1.89 -13.48 1.82
C ASP A 51 1.26 -12.77 3.04
N PRO A 52 0.97 -11.46 2.94
CA PRO A 52 0.31 -10.72 4.01
C PRO A 52 -1.15 -11.15 4.19
N THR A 53 -1.74 -11.86 3.22
CA THR A 53 -3.15 -12.29 3.26
C THR A 53 -3.44 -13.32 4.35
N LYS A 54 -2.40 -14.00 4.87
CA LYS A 54 -2.52 -14.98 5.98
C LYS A 54 -3.07 -14.38 7.27
N TYR A 55 -2.94 -13.07 7.44
CA TYR A 55 -3.24 -12.38 8.70
C TYR A 55 -4.57 -11.62 8.70
N VAL A 56 -5.33 -11.76 7.62
CA VAL A 56 -6.67 -11.17 7.46
C VAL A 56 -7.73 -12.09 8.07
N LYS A 57 -8.78 -11.49 8.66
CA LYS A 57 -9.88 -12.19 9.32
C LYS A 57 -11.22 -11.89 8.64
N GLU A 58 -12.19 -12.77 8.87
CA GLU A 58 -13.56 -12.58 8.40
C GLU A 58 -14.16 -11.26 8.93
N GLY A 59 -14.86 -10.54 8.06
CA GLY A 59 -15.54 -9.28 8.37
C GLY A 59 -14.66 -8.04 8.39
N GLU A 60 -13.32 -8.16 8.25
CA GLU A 60 -12.42 -7.00 8.25
C GLU A 60 -12.60 -6.12 7.00
N ILE A 61 -12.40 -4.83 7.15
CA ILE A 61 -12.21 -3.86 6.06
C ILE A 61 -10.71 -3.74 5.80
N VAL A 62 -10.29 -4.19 4.63
CA VAL A 62 -8.88 -4.31 4.25
C VAL A 62 -8.53 -3.29 3.18
N LEU A 63 -7.40 -2.60 3.37
CA LEU A 63 -6.78 -1.73 2.36
C LEU A 63 -5.49 -2.38 1.87
N ASP A 64 -5.42 -2.70 0.58
CA ASP A 64 -4.23 -3.25 -0.09
C ASP A 64 -3.50 -2.13 -0.84
N LEU A 65 -2.29 -1.80 -0.39
CA LEU A 65 -1.45 -0.74 -0.94
C LEU A 65 -0.57 -1.30 -2.06
N GLY A 66 -0.75 -0.78 -3.28
CA GLY A 66 -0.11 -1.29 -4.48
C GLY A 66 -0.72 -2.63 -4.88
N SER A 67 -2.05 -2.64 -5.08
CA SER A 67 -2.82 -3.87 -5.32
C SER A 67 -2.49 -4.57 -6.64
N GLY A 68 -1.80 -3.88 -7.57
CA GLY A 68 -1.42 -4.41 -8.87
C GLY A 68 -2.62 -4.99 -9.62
N ALA A 69 -2.45 -6.19 -10.18
CA ALA A 69 -3.50 -6.94 -10.88
C ALA A 69 -4.59 -7.52 -9.94
N GLY A 70 -4.51 -7.29 -8.62
CA GLY A 70 -5.56 -7.64 -7.67
C GLY A 70 -5.48 -9.04 -7.07
N LYS A 71 -4.39 -9.81 -7.26
CA LYS A 71 -4.29 -11.18 -6.71
C LYS A 71 -4.54 -11.22 -5.21
N ASN A 72 -3.82 -10.40 -4.43
CA ASN A 72 -3.99 -10.35 -2.99
C ASN A 72 -5.41 -9.90 -2.60
N CYS A 73 -5.95 -8.88 -3.28
CA CYS A 73 -7.32 -8.43 -3.05
C CYS A 73 -8.34 -9.55 -3.23
N TYR A 74 -8.19 -10.41 -4.24
CA TYR A 74 -9.12 -11.51 -4.49
C TYR A 74 -8.94 -12.69 -3.53
N ILE A 75 -7.73 -12.95 -3.04
CA ILE A 75 -7.50 -13.88 -1.93
C ILE A 75 -8.18 -13.34 -0.67
N ILE A 76 -7.96 -12.07 -0.36
CA ILE A 76 -8.51 -11.40 0.81
C ILE A 76 -10.05 -11.36 0.75
N ALA A 77 -10.63 -11.09 -0.42
CA ALA A 77 -12.08 -11.05 -0.63
C ALA A 77 -12.77 -12.35 -0.20
N GLN A 78 -12.13 -13.50 -0.48
CA GLN A 78 -12.62 -14.80 -0.04
C GLN A 78 -12.52 -14.97 1.50
N LYS A 79 -11.44 -14.46 2.10
CA LYS A 79 -11.17 -14.60 3.55
C LYS A 79 -12.08 -13.69 4.40
N VAL A 80 -12.29 -12.44 3.97
CA VAL A 80 -13.15 -11.51 4.73
C VAL A 80 -14.63 -11.81 4.55
N GLY A 81 -14.99 -12.54 3.49
CA GLY A 81 -16.37 -12.95 3.22
C GLY A 81 -17.29 -11.78 2.88
N LYS A 82 -18.59 -12.07 2.79
CA LYS A 82 -19.62 -11.11 2.35
C LYS A 82 -19.79 -9.89 3.26
N ASN A 83 -19.38 -9.98 4.50
CA ASN A 83 -19.52 -8.91 5.50
C ASN A 83 -18.26 -8.04 5.61
N GLY A 84 -17.14 -8.46 5.01
CA GLY A 84 -15.92 -7.70 4.91
C GLY A 84 -15.84 -6.90 3.61
N GLN A 85 -14.79 -6.07 3.49
CA GLN A 85 -14.55 -5.24 2.31
C GLN A 85 -13.06 -5.21 1.98
N VAL A 86 -12.73 -5.19 0.70
CA VAL A 86 -11.36 -5.04 0.21
C VAL A 86 -11.28 -3.82 -0.68
N ILE A 87 -10.37 -2.92 -0.34
CA ILE A 87 -10.06 -1.73 -1.13
C ILE A 87 -8.64 -1.89 -1.64
N GLY A 88 -8.48 -2.14 -2.94
CA GLY A 88 -7.19 -2.16 -3.61
C GLY A 88 -6.85 -0.79 -4.16
N VAL A 89 -5.70 -0.24 -3.80
CA VAL A 89 -5.22 1.01 -4.38
C VAL A 89 -3.93 0.77 -5.15
N ASP A 90 -3.88 1.34 -6.36
CA ASP A 90 -2.68 1.35 -7.19
C ASP A 90 -2.61 2.66 -7.99
N PHE A 91 -1.42 3.03 -8.44
CA PHE A 91 -1.24 4.21 -9.28
C PHE A 91 -1.23 3.86 -10.78
N ASN A 92 -1.00 2.59 -11.11
CA ASN A 92 -0.86 2.08 -12.47
C ASN A 92 -2.22 1.72 -13.07
N ASP A 93 -2.63 2.40 -14.14
CA ASP A 93 -3.92 2.17 -14.81
C ASP A 93 -4.01 0.79 -15.45
N GLU A 94 -2.93 0.27 -16.05
CA GLU A 94 -2.93 -1.03 -16.73
C GLU A 94 -3.12 -2.17 -15.71
N MET A 95 -2.47 -2.07 -14.54
CA MET A 95 -2.66 -3.01 -13.44
C MET A 95 -4.09 -2.96 -12.90
N LEU A 96 -4.63 -1.76 -12.66
CA LEU A 96 -6.01 -1.61 -12.20
C LEU A 96 -7.04 -2.08 -13.23
N ASN A 97 -6.79 -1.86 -14.51
CA ASN A 97 -7.65 -2.35 -15.59
C ASN A 97 -7.67 -3.87 -15.61
N LEU A 98 -6.52 -4.51 -15.42
CA LEU A 98 -6.43 -5.96 -15.32
C LEU A 98 -7.19 -6.50 -14.09
N ALA A 99 -7.03 -5.85 -12.93
CA ALA A 99 -7.79 -6.20 -11.74
C ALA A 99 -9.31 -6.09 -11.99
N ARG A 100 -9.78 -4.96 -12.50
CA ARG A 100 -11.20 -4.69 -12.75
C ARG A 100 -11.80 -5.59 -13.83
N LYS A 101 -11.02 -6.04 -14.83
CA LYS A 101 -11.44 -6.92 -15.91
C LYS A 101 -12.13 -8.20 -15.40
N TYR A 102 -11.64 -8.75 -14.30
CA TYR A 102 -12.12 -10.00 -13.74
C TYR A 102 -13.04 -9.84 -12.51
N GLN A 103 -13.31 -8.60 -12.09
CA GLN A 103 -14.08 -8.34 -10.88
C GLN A 103 -15.50 -8.94 -10.92
N SER A 104 -16.20 -8.83 -12.05
CA SER A 104 -17.54 -9.40 -12.20
C SER A 104 -17.48 -10.92 -12.13
N GLU A 105 -16.59 -11.56 -12.90
CA GLU A 105 -16.44 -13.01 -12.93
C GLU A 105 -16.15 -13.60 -11.54
N ILE A 106 -15.23 -12.96 -10.80
CA ILE A 106 -14.87 -13.42 -9.44
C ILE A 106 -16.03 -13.18 -8.48
N SER A 107 -16.73 -12.04 -8.58
CA SER A 107 -17.90 -11.76 -7.76
C SER A 107 -19.03 -12.77 -7.98
N ASP A 108 -19.25 -13.18 -9.23
CA ASP A 108 -20.24 -14.22 -9.57
C ASP A 108 -19.86 -15.58 -8.95
N LYS A 109 -18.57 -15.96 -9.00
CA LYS A 109 -18.07 -17.18 -8.35
C LYS A 109 -18.21 -17.14 -6.82
N LEU A 110 -18.04 -15.96 -6.21
CA LEU A 110 -18.17 -15.76 -4.76
C LEU A 110 -19.64 -15.66 -4.32
N GLY A 111 -20.54 -15.20 -5.19
CA GLY A 111 -21.92 -14.86 -4.85
C GLY A 111 -22.08 -13.50 -4.15
N TYR A 112 -21.03 -12.68 -4.11
CA TYR A 112 -21.03 -11.31 -3.57
C TYR A 112 -19.89 -10.48 -4.18
N ASN A 113 -20.06 -9.13 -4.17
CA ASN A 113 -19.00 -8.21 -4.56
C ASN A 113 -18.56 -7.38 -3.32
N ASN A 114 -17.35 -7.62 -2.87
CA ASN A 114 -16.74 -6.94 -1.72
C ASN A 114 -15.37 -6.32 -2.05
N THR A 115 -15.02 -6.22 -3.33
CA THR A 115 -13.77 -5.61 -3.79
C THR A 115 -14.02 -4.26 -4.46
N ASN A 116 -13.11 -3.30 -4.25
CA ASN A 116 -13.11 -2.00 -4.93
C ASN A 116 -11.68 -1.61 -5.30
N PHE A 117 -11.41 -1.33 -6.58
CA PHE A 117 -10.09 -0.95 -7.08
C PHE A 117 -10.06 0.53 -7.45
N ILE A 118 -9.17 1.29 -6.80
CA ILE A 118 -9.13 2.74 -6.86
C ILE A 118 -7.73 3.21 -7.29
N LYS A 119 -7.68 4.18 -8.21
CA LYS A 119 -6.43 4.85 -8.57
C LYS A 119 -6.04 5.84 -7.48
N ALA A 120 -4.91 5.60 -6.83
CA ALA A 120 -4.35 6.49 -5.80
C ALA A 120 -2.84 6.33 -5.69
N LYS A 121 -2.18 7.36 -5.15
CA LYS A 121 -0.81 7.25 -4.65
C LYS A 121 -0.87 6.74 -3.21
N ILE A 122 -0.14 5.66 -2.89
CA ILE A 122 -0.17 5.05 -1.56
C ILE A 122 0.36 5.96 -0.45
N GLN A 123 1.19 6.94 -0.80
CA GLN A 123 1.69 7.98 0.11
C GLN A 123 0.73 9.18 0.27
N ASP A 124 -0.37 9.24 -0.49
CA ASP A 124 -1.40 10.30 -0.40
C ASP A 124 -2.80 9.70 -0.57
N LEU A 125 -3.25 8.99 0.45
CA LEU A 125 -4.55 8.33 0.47
C LEU A 125 -5.73 9.28 0.72
N LYS A 126 -5.46 10.58 0.86
CA LYS A 126 -6.50 11.61 0.95
C LYS A 126 -6.95 12.07 -0.43
N LEU A 127 -6.07 12.12 -1.42
CA LEU A 127 -6.33 12.74 -2.72
C LEU A 127 -7.08 11.79 -3.68
N PRO A 128 -8.33 12.07 -4.07
CA PRO A 128 -9.09 11.28 -5.05
C PRO A 128 -8.62 11.60 -6.47
N LEU A 129 -7.65 10.85 -7.01
CA LEU A 129 -7.03 11.15 -8.31
C LEU A 129 -8.03 11.21 -9.47
N HIS A 130 -9.10 10.41 -9.46
CA HIS A 130 -10.15 10.47 -10.48
C HIS A 130 -10.85 11.85 -10.55
N LYS A 131 -10.99 12.54 -9.40
CA LYS A 131 -11.52 13.91 -9.35
C LYS A 131 -10.50 14.92 -9.84
N VAL A 132 -9.24 14.72 -9.49
CA VAL A 132 -8.11 15.54 -10.01
C VAL A 132 -8.06 15.43 -11.53
N GLU A 133 -8.13 14.24 -12.11
CA GLU A 133 -8.14 14.03 -13.55
C GLU A 133 -9.35 14.71 -14.23
N LEU A 134 -10.53 14.59 -13.62
CA LEU A 134 -11.74 15.26 -14.12
C LEU A 134 -11.61 16.78 -14.07
N TRP A 135 -11.05 17.32 -12.98
CA TRP A 135 -10.81 18.76 -12.84
C TRP A 135 -9.83 19.26 -13.90
N LEU A 136 -8.71 18.56 -14.11
CA LEU A 136 -7.68 18.90 -15.12
C LEU A 136 -8.22 18.90 -16.55
N LYS A 137 -9.14 17.99 -16.89
CA LYS A 137 -9.80 17.97 -18.22
C LYS A 137 -10.56 19.26 -18.50
N ASN A 138 -11.12 19.89 -17.47
CA ASN A 138 -11.91 21.10 -17.60
C ASN A 138 -11.10 22.40 -17.32
N ASN A 139 -9.92 22.27 -16.70
CA ASN A 139 -9.08 23.38 -16.25
C ASN A 139 -7.61 23.14 -16.63
N PRO A 140 -7.24 23.33 -17.91
CA PRO A 140 -5.85 23.13 -18.34
C PRO A 140 -4.92 24.16 -17.69
N ILE A 141 -3.73 23.70 -17.26
CA ILE A 141 -2.73 24.53 -16.58
C ILE A 141 -1.76 25.13 -17.60
N ASN A 142 -1.86 26.43 -17.84
CA ASN A 142 -1.02 27.17 -18.77
C ASN A 142 -0.34 28.41 -18.13
N SER A 143 -0.59 28.66 -16.84
CA SER A 143 -0.03 29.80 -16.10
C SER A 143 0.26 29.42 -14.64
N LEU A 144 1.07 30.26 -13.97
CA LEU A 144 1.33 30.10 -12.51
C LEU A 144 0.07 30.31 -11.66
N GLU A 145 -0.86 31.14 -12.09
CA GLU A 145 -2.13 31.34 -11.40
C GLU A 145 -2.99 30.07 -11.47
N GLN A 146 -3.08 29.44 -12.64
CA GLN A 146 -3.79 28.18 -12.80
C GLN A 146 -3.12 27.04 -12.02
N LEU A 147 -1.79 27.01 -11.94
CA LEU A 147 -1.09 26.05 -11.09
C LEU A 147 -1.45 26.22 -9.61
N ARG A 148 -1.49 27.46 -9.10
CA ARG A 148 -1.92 27.73 -7.71
C ARG A 148 -3.37 27.32 -7.48
N THR A 149 -4.25 27.59 -8.44
CA THR A 149 -5.66 27.16 -8.37
C THR A 149 -5.76 25.65 -8.30
N PHE A 150 -4.96 24.94 -9.09
CA PHE A 150 -4.88 23.48 -9.05
C PHE A 150 -4.39 22.95 -7.69
N GLU A 151 -3.33 23.54 -7.12
CA GLU A 151 -2.82 23.18 -5.80
C GLU A 151 -3.89 23.37 -4.72
N THR A 152 -4.60 24.52 -4.77
CA THR A 152 -5.72 24.83 -3.85
C THR A 152 -6.86 23.79 -3.99
N GLU A 153 -7.21 23.41 -5.21
CA GLU A 153 -8.22 22.38 -5.45
C GLU A 153 -7.79 21.01 -4.91
N CYS A 154 -6.53 20.62 -5.11
CA CYS A 154 -6.01 19.39 -4.53
C CYS A 154 -6.11 19.38 -2.99
N ASP A 155 -5.83 20.52 -2.35
CA ASP A 155 -5.94 20.64 -0.88
C ASP A 155 -7.40 20.61 -0.42
N HIS A 156 -8.31 21.25 -1.16
CA HIS A 156 -9.74 21.14 -0.93
C HIS A 156 -10.24 19.69 -1.02
N LEU A 157 -9.87 18.99 -2.10
CA LEU A 157 -10.22 17.57 -2.28
C LEU A 157 -9.69 16.66 -1.14
N ARG A 158 -8.47 16.91 -0.65
CA ARG A 158 -7.91 16.19 0.50
C ARG A 158 -8.69 16.41 1.79
N GLN A 159 -9.26 17.60 1.98
CA GLN A 159 -9.97 17.98 3.21
C GLN A 159 -11.44 17.56 3.17
N GLU A 160 -12.14 17.90 2.10
CA GLU A 160 -13.59 17.75 2.01
C GLU A 160 -14.02 16.41 1.40
N GLU A 161 -13.16 15.82 0.56
CA GLU A 161 -13.50 14.62 -0.20
C GLU A 161 -12.45 13.52 -0.05
N THR A 162 -11.87 13.42 1.14
CA THR A 162 -10.82 12.43 1.47
C THR A 162 -11.15 11.04 0.95
N LEU A 163 -10.26 10.47 0.12
CA LEU A 163 -10.45 9.18 -0.53
C LEU A 163 -10.57 8.03 0.47
N ILE A 164 -9.60 7.91 1.38
CA ILE A 164 -9.62 6.93 2.48
C ILE A 164 -9.65 7.71 3.80
N LYS A 165 -10.74 7.57 4.52
CA LYS A 165 -10.99 8.31 5.77
C LYS A 165 -10.06 7.87 6.89
N ASP A 166 -9.85 8.75 7.85
CA ASP A 166 -9.15 8.44 9.10
C ASP A 166 -9.88 7.34 9.86
N ASN A 167 -9.14 6.44 10.49
CA ASN A 167 -9.68 5.39 11.37
C ASN A 167 -10.82 4.57 10.72
N SER A 168 -10.70 4.23 9.44
CA SER A 168 -11.73 3.52 8.68
C SER A 168 -11.37 2.07 8.31
N ILE A 169 -10.10 1.69 8.44
CA ILE A 169 -9.53 0.42 7.98
C ILE A 169 -9.16 -0.46 9.18
N ASP A 170 -9.52 -1.73 9.14
CA ASP A 170 -9.16 -2.71 10.18
C ASP A 170 -7.73 -3.22 9.97
N ILE A 171 -7.37 -3.48 8.72
CA ILE A 171 -6.03 -3.95 8.35
C ILE A 171 -5.55 -3.30 7.05
N VAL A 172 -4.34 -2.77 7.07
CA VAL A 172 -3.60 -2.38 5.85
C VAL A 172 -2.64 -3.50 5.49
N VAL A 173 -2.68 -3.94 4.24
CA VAL A 173 -1.70 -4.89 3.68
C VAL A 173 -0.93 -4.24 2.56
N SER A 174 0.29 -4.72 2.31
CA SER A 174 1.08 -4.38 1.13
C SER A 174 2.08 -5.49 0.84
N ASN A 175 2.41 -5.67 -0.43
CA ASN A 175 3.32 -6.74 -0.86
C ASN A 175 4.29 -6.25 -1.93
N CYS A 176 5.54 -5.94 -1.51
CA CYS A 176 6.66 -5.52 -2.37
C CYS A 176 6.43 -4.19 -3.10
N VAL A 177 5.92 -3.17 -2.40
CA VAL A 177 5.54 -1.88 -3.00
C VAL A 177 6.18 -0.66 -2.32
N LEU A 178 6.37 -0.71 -0.98
CA LEU A 178 6.83 0.45 -0.22
C LEU A 178 8.23 0.93 -0.67
N ASN A 179 9.05 0.00 -1.14
CA ASN A 179 10.39 0.29 -1.66
C ASN A 179 10.35 1.13 -2.95
N LEU A 180 9.26 1.08 -3.71
CA LEU A 180 9.10 1.83 -4.96
C LEU A 180 8.79 3.31 -4.75
N VAL A 181 8.39 3.69 -3.54
CA VAL A 181 8.08 5.08 -3.18
C VAL A 181 9.36 5.90 -3.02
N LYS A 182 9.35 7.15 -3.50
CA LYS A 182 10.49 8.08 -3.37
C LYS A 182 10.90 8.24 -1.91
N PRO A 183 12.21 8.42 -1.61
CA PRO A 183 12.70 8.55 -0.25
C PRO A 183 12.00 9.65 0.56
N ASP A 184 11.76 10.80 -0.07
CA ASP A 184 11.13 11.97 0.57
C ASP A 184 9.67 11.72 0.94
N ASP A 185 8.97 10.84 0.21
CA ASP A 185 7.56 10.51 0.40
C ASP A 185 7.34 9.34 1.39
N LYS A 186 8.39 8.59 1.73
CA LYS A 186 8.28 7.41 2.59
C LYS A 186 7.75 7.73 3.99
N LYS A 187 8.17 8.85 4.58
CA LYS A 187 7.64 9.28 5.88
C LYS A 187 6.13 9.52 5.82
N GLN A 188 5.66 10.17 4.77
CA GLN A 188 4.23 10.42 4.56
C GLN A 188 3.46 9.12 4.36
N LEU A 189 4.00 8.17 3.60
CA LEU A 189 3.41 6.84 3.41
C LEU A 189 3.13 6.13 4.75
N PHE A 190 4.10 6.05 5.65
CA PHE A 190 3.91 5.41 6.95
C PHE A 190 2.90 6.17 7.83
N ASN A 191 2.88 7.50 7.76
CA ASN A 191 1.86 8.32 8.43
C ASN A 191 0.45 8.05 7.87
N GLU A 192 0.30 7.88 6.55
CA GLU A 192 -0.98 7.54 5.93
C GLU A 192 -1.46 6.14 6.35
N ILE A 193 -0.56 5.14 6.40
CA ILE A 193 -0.87 3.80 6.93
C ILE A 193 -1.42 3.92 8.36
N TYR A 194 -0.74 4.70 9.23
CA TYR A 194 -1.19 4.90 10.61
C TYR A 194 -2.53 5.65 10.69
N ARG A 195 -2.73 6.69 9.87
CA ARG A 195 -3.91 7.52 9.86
C ARG A 195 -5.18 6.74 9.54
N VAL A 196 -5.14 5.93 8.48
CA VAL A 196 -6.32 5.21 7.98
C VAL A 196 -6.74 4.05 8.88
N LEU A 197 -5.81 3.48 9.67
CA LEU A 197 -6.10 2.39 10.58
C LEU A 197 -6.99 2.83 11.74
N LYS A 198 -8.01 2.03 12.04
CA LYS A 198 -8.81 2.13 13.27
C LYS A 198 -7.94 1.95 14.51
N SER A 199 -8.45 2.35 15.67
CA SER A 199 -7.92 1.91 16.95
C SER A 199 -7.87 0.37 17.00
N GLU A 200 -6.77 -0.21 17.46
CA GLU A 200 -6.50 -1.66 17.47
C GLU A 200 -6.35 -2.28 16.06
N GLY A 201 -6.39 -1.47 15.00
CA GLY A 201 -6.08 -1.89 13.64
C GLY A 201 -4.58 -2.20 13.46
N LYS A 202 -4.24 -2.90 12.40
CA LYS A 202 -2.88 -3.38 12.14
C LYS A 202 -2.46 -3.16 10.70
N ALA A 203 -1.17 -2.90 10.48
CA ALA A 203 -0.55 -3.03 9.18
C ALA A 203 0.19 -4.36 9.09
N VAL A 204 0.06 -5.10 7.99
CA VAL A 204 0.83 -6.31 7.68
C VAL A 204 1.50 -6.10 6.33
N ILE A 205 2.79 -5.88 6.36
CA ILE A 205 3.57 -5.45 5.20
C ILE A 205 4.65 -6.47 4.90
N SER A 206 4.64 -6.99 3.69
CA SER A 206 5.73 -7.79 3.13
C SER A 206 6.53 -6.94 2.16
N ASP A 207 7.83 -6.80 2.37
CA ASP A 207 8.70 -6.08 1.44
C ASP A 207 10.13 -6.63 1.47
N ILE A 208 10.94 -6.23 0.50
CA ILE A 208 12.37 -6.54 0.44
C ILE A 208 13.12 -5.59 1.38
N ILE A 209 13.95 -6.17 2.23
CA ILE A 209 14.89 -5.42 3.09
C ILE A 209 16.33 -5.78 2.71
N CYS A 210 17.27 -4.95 3.13
CA CYS A 210 18.70 -5.18 2.95
C CYS A 210 19.44 -5.21 4.29
N ASN A 211 20.63 -5.84 4.30
CA ASN A 211 21.49 -5.93 5.47
C ASN A 211 22.34 -4.67 5.70
N GLU A 212 22.59 -3.89 4.64
CA GLU A 212 23.41 -2.67 4.64
C GLU A 212 22.68 -1.53 3.94
N ASP A 213 23.16 -0.29 4.12
CA ASP A 213 22.61 0.86 3.41
C ASP A 213 22.94 0.80 1.93
N VAL A 214 21.94 1.01 1.08
CA VAL A 214 22.11 1.01 -0.37
C VAL A 214 22.92 2.23 -0.81
N PRO A 215 24.06 2.06 -1.52
CA PRO A 215 24.89 3.16 -2.00
C PRO A 215 24.17 4.09 -2.98
N LEU A 216 24.58 5.37 -3.02
CA LEU A 216 23.95 6.38 -3.88
C LEU A 216 24.00 6.04 -5.38
N GLU A 217 25.01 5.32 -5.82
CA GLU A 217 25.11 4.87 -7.22
C GLU A 217 23.96 3.91 -7.56
N MET A 218 23.66 2.98 -6.66
CA MET A 218 22.53 2.06 -6.83
C MET A 218 21.20 2.77 -6.70
N VAL A 219 21.06 3.74 -5.78
CA VAL A 219 19.83 4.55 -5.60
C VAL A 219 19.45 5.29 -6.89
N LYS A 220 20.43 5.65 -7.72
CA LYS A 220 20.21 6.35 -9.00
C LYS A 220 19.95 5.42 -10.18
N ASP A 221 20.04 4.10 -10.00
CA ASP A 221 19.81 3.11 -11.04
C ASP A 221 18.31 2.82 -11.20
N PRO A 222 17.70 3.14 -12.37
CA PRO A 222 16.28 2.96 -12.61
C PRO A 222 15.83 1.50 -12.60
N GLU A 223 16.65 0.59 -13.09
CA GLU A 223 16.32 -0.83 -13.15
C GLU A 223 16.32 -1.44 -11.74
N LEU A 224 17.36 -1.13 -10.96
CA LEU A 224 17.43 -1.56 -9.56
C LEU A 224 16.31 -0.94 -8.73
N TRP A 225 15.94 0.33 -8.99
CA TRP A 225 14.84 0.96 -8.27
C TRP A 225 13.50 0.27 -8.56
N SER A 226 13.13 0.16 -9.82
CA SER A 226 11.89 -0.50 -10.23
C SER A 226 11.86 -2.00 -9.94
N GLY A 227 13.02 -2.59 -9.61
CA GLY A 227 13.18 -3.96 -9.13
C GLY A 227 13.15 -4.13 -7.61
N CYS A 228 12.68 -3.16 -6.83
CA CYS A 228 12.61 -3.17 -5.35
C CYS A 228 13.98 -3.27 -4.63
N ILE A 229 15.09 -3.03 -5.33
CA ILE A 229 16.46 -3.11 -4.78
C ILE A 229 16.90 -1.76 -4.21
N SER A 230 16.97 -0.73 -5.07
CA SER A 230 17.53 0.58 -4.69
C SER A 230 16.75 1.32 -3.62
N GLY A 231 15.46 1.09 -3.55
CA GLY A 231 14.59 1.65 -2.52
C GLY A 231 14.44 0.78 -1.28
N ALA A 232 15.12 -0.37 -1.20
CA ALA A 232 15.01 -1.26 -0.06
C ALA A 232 15.48 -0.58 1.22
N PHE A 233 14.70 -0.79 2.29
CA PHE A 233 15.11 -0.35 3.62
C PHE A 233 16.14 -1.31 4.21
N ARG A 234 17.12 -0.78 4.94
CA ARG A 234 17.84 -1.60 5.90
C ARG A 234 16.87 -2.07 7.00
N GLU A 235 16.99 -3.32 7.45
CA GLU A 235 16.02 -3.97 8.34
C GLU A 235 15.65 -3.12 9.57
N ASP A 236 16.66 -2.58 10.28
CA ASP A 236 16.44 -1.74 11.46
C ASP A 236 15.71 -0.43 11.12
N LYS A 237 16.02 0.16 9.96
CA LYS A 237 15.35 1.38 9.48
C LYS A 237 13.90 1.11 9.09
N PHE A 238 13.60 -0.07 8.53
CA PHE A 238 12.23 -0.45 8.19
C PHE A 238 11.33 -0.49 9.44
N ILE A 239 11.79 -1.19 10.49
CA ILE A 239 11.09 -1.22 11.78
C ILE A 239 10.91 0.20 12.34
N LYS A 240 11.96 1.01 12.28
CA LYS A 240 11.95 2.39 12.81
C LYS A 240 10.94 3.29 12.10
N MET A 241 10.66 3.07 10.83
CA MET A 241 9.63 3.84 10.09
C MET A 241 8.24 3.66 10.71
N PHE A 242 7.87 2.44 11.09
CA PHE A 242 6.60 2.18 11.78
C PHE A 242 6.57 2.86 13.17
N GLU A 243 7.63 2.72 13.96
CA GLU A 243 7.72 3.36 15.27
C GLU A 243 7.58 4.89 15.16
N ASN A 244 8.28 5.50 14.21
CA ASN A 244 8.23 6.95 13.96
C ASN A 244 6.83 7.43 13.52
N ALA A 245 6.04 6.58 12.87
CA ALA A 245 4.66 6.88 12.50
C ALA A 245 3.66 6.73 13.66
N GLY A 246 4.10 6.18 14.81
CA GLY A 246 3.29 6.05 16.02
C GLY A 246 2.90 4.63 16.41
N PHE A 247 3.29 3.61 15.63
CA PHE A 247 3.06 2.22 16.01
C PHE A 247 3.93 1.84 17.22
N LYS A 248 3.35 1.15 18.20
CA LYS A 248 4.04 0.79 19.44
C LYS A 248 4.52 -0.65 19.46
N GLN A 249 3.87 -1.52 18.69
CA GLN A 249 4.21 -2.93 18.60
C GLN A 249 4.50 -3.25 17.14
N VAL A 250 5.77 -3.54 16.86
CA VAL A 250 6.23 -3.99 15.53
C VAL A 250 6.82 -5.38 15.69
N GLU A 251 6.23 -6.36 15.04
CA GLU A 251 6.55 -7.78 15.14
C GLU A 251 6.98 -8.32 13.77
N ILE A 252 8.09 -9.04 13.72
CA ILE A 252 8.50 -9.77 12.51
C ILE A 252 7.70 -11.08 12.48
N LEU A 253 6.87 -11.23 11.45
CA LEU A 253 6.02 -12.42 11.26
C LEU A 253 6.72 -13.51 10.43
N ALA A 254 7.50 -13.07 9.43
CA ALA A 254 8.29 -13.96 8.59
C ALA A 254 9.53 -13.23 8.04
N LYS A 255 10.62 -13.95 7.90
CA LYS A 255 11.85 -13.47 7.28
C LYS A 255 12.47 -14.61 6.49
N GLN A 256 12.85 -14.33 5.24
CA GLN A 256 13.53 -15.29 4.40
C GLN A 256 14.96 -15.54 4.96
N ASN A 257 15.34 -16.81 5.14
CA ASN A 257 16.64 -17.16 5.70
C ASN A 257 17.78 -16.83 4.72
N GLU A 258 17.65 -17.31 3.47
CA GLU A 258 18.62 -17.03 2.41
C GLU A 258 18.27 -15.75 1.67
N PRO A 259 19.26 -14.95 1.20
CA PRO A 259 18.97 -13.78 0.41
C PRO A 259 18.27 -14.17 -0.91
N TRP A 260 17.24 -13.42 -1.28
CA TRP A 260 16.61 -13.51 -2.60
C TRP A 260 17.59 -13.09 -3.71
N GLN A 261 18.33 -12.02 -3.45
CA GLN A 261 19.39 -11.53 -4.34
C GLN A 261 20.57 -10.98 -3.53
N VAL A 262 21.75 -11.02 -4.15
CA VAL A 262 22.95 -10.30 -3.67
C VAL A 262 23.43 -9.38 -4.81
N VAL A 263 23.42 -8.08 -4.56
CA VAL A 263 23.82 -7.06 -5.54
C VAL A 263 24.92 -6.21 -4.93
N ASN A 264 26.09 -6.17 -5.57
CA ASN A 264 27.28 -5.45 -5.08
C ASN A 264 27.67 -5.81 -3.62
N GLY A 265 27.47 -7.06 -3.22
CA GLY A 265 27.79 -7.56 -1.88
C GLY A 265 26.70 -7.31 -0.83
N ILE A 266 25.66 -6.56 -1.17
CA ILE A 266 24.50 -6.31 -0.28
C ILE A 266 23.48 -7.42 -0.47
N GLU A 267 23.03 -8.00 0.63
CA GLU A 267 22.01 -9.05 0.65
C GLU A 267 20.61 -8.46 0.74
N PHE A 268 19.72 -8.92 -0.15
CA PHE A 268 18.30 -8.54 -0.18
C PHE A 268 17.43 -9.75 0.11
N ARG A 269 16.48 -9.61 1.02
CA ARG A 269 15.58 -10.70 1.44
C ARG A 269 14.19 -10.21 1.79
N SER A 270 13.20 -11.07 1.66
CA SER A 270 11.83 -10.76 2.04
C SER A 270 11.67 -10.72 3.57
N LEU A 271 10.93 -9.74 4.05
CA LEU A 271 10.51 -9.58 5.44
C LEU A 271 9.01 -9.26 5.49
N THR A 272 8.27 -9.95 6.36
CA THR A 272 6.88 -9.59 6.66
C THR A 272 6.81 -9.12 8.10
N VAL A 273 6.27 -7.91 8.29
CA VAL A 273 6.07 -7.30 9.62
C VAL A 273 4.60 -7.05 9.89
N LYS A 274 4.24 -7.11 11.16
CA LYS A 274 2.96 -6.62 11.69
C LYS A 274 3.23 -5.43 12.59
N ALA A 275 2.56 -4.31 12.35
CA ALA A 275 2.60 -3.13 13.20
C ALA A 275 1.18 -2.82 13.68
N SER A 276 0.98 -2.74 15.00
CA SER A 276 -0.34 -2.56 15.61
C SER A 276 -0.52 -1.12 16.10
N LYS A 277 -1.68 -0.55 15.81
CA LYS A 277 -2.11 0.75 16.35
C LYS A 277 -2.76 0.54 17.72
N GLU A 278 -2.26 1.23 18.73
CA GLU A 278 -2.80 1.10 20.08
C GLU A 278 -4.25 1.58 20.18
N LYS A 279 -4.90 1.10 21.21
CA LYS A 279 -6.22 1.59 21.60
C LYS A 279 -6.12 3.07 22.01
N SER A 280 -6.90 3.93 21.37
CA SER A 280 -7.00 5.31 21.81
C SER A 280 -7.58 5.33 23.23
N GLU A 281 -6.81 5.83 24.20
CA GLU A 281 -7.35 6.10 25.53
C GLU A 281 -8.51 7.12 25.39
N GLN A 282 -9.71 6.69 25.75
CA GLN A 282 -10.80 7.64 25.93
C GLN A 282 -10.41 8.50 27.14
N ILE A 283 -10.03 9.76 26.90
CA ILE A 283 -9.92 10.74 27.98
C ILE A 283 -11.32 10.90 28.55
N ASN A 284 -11.59 10.17 29.63
CA ASN A 284 -12.78 10.38 30.44
C ASN A 284 -12.68 11.75 31.09
N ASN A 285 -13.12 12.79 30.42
CA ASN A 285 -13.35 14.13 30.98
C ASN A 285 -14.54 14.12 31.96
N ASN A 286 -14.52 13.19 32.91
CA ASN A 286 -15.41 13.19 34.06
C ASN A 286 -14.68 13.73 35.31
N SER A 287 -14.02 14.88 35.18
CA SER A 287 -13.71 15.68 36.37
C SER A 287 -14.83 16.71 36.55
N CYS A 288 -15.99 16.27 37.08
CA CYS A 288 -16.90 17.16 37.76
C CYS A 288 -16.17 17.74 38.97
N CYS A 289 -15.89 19.03 38.96
CA CYS A 289 -15.56 19.77 40.15
C CYS A 289 -16.73 19.61 41.16
N PRO A 290 -16.44 19.25 42.41
CA PRO A 290 -17.48 19.31 43.43
C PRO A 290 -17.87 20.77 43.68
N PRO A 291 -19.14 21.08 43.94
CA PRO A 291 -19.56 22.44 44.28
C PRO A 291 -19.02 22.75 45.70
N THR A 292 -17.97 23.52 45.82
CA THR A 292 -17.58 24.12 47.07
C THR A 292 -18.54 25.29 47.34
N SER A 293 -19.31 25.11 48.40
CA SER A 293 -20.10 26.10 49.06
C SER A 293 -19.39 27.44 49.24
N CYS A 294 -20.00 28.52 48.78
CA CYS A 294 -19.73 29.90 49.27
C CYS A 294 -20.49 30.11 50.59
N CYS A 295 -19.72 30.44 51.65
CA CYS A 295 -20.14 31.33 52.71
C CYS A 295 -19.63 32.70 52.45
#